data_be86bffd4c8fa11f772a27a24bfa56ae
#
_entry.id   be86bffd4c8fa11f772a27a24bfa56ae
#
_cell.length_a   1.000
_cell.length_b   1.000
_cell.length_c   1.000
_cell.angle_alpha   90.00
_cell.angle_beta   90.00
_cell.angle_gamma   90.00
#
_symmetry.space_group_name_H-M   'P 1'
#
loop_
_entity.id
_entity.type
_entity.pdbx_description
1 polymer ?
#
loop_
_entity_poly.entity_id
_entity_poly.type
_entity_poly.pdbx_seq_one_letter_code
_entity_poly.pdbx_strand_id
1 'polypeptide(L)'
;DQYQKLIDRHPDSPLYRQAMSRQKEMAFGAASGALTNRVLWMFDVRMDPTNVTEWLKHVRDNAPYAPTAPQAMNVLGNYLAARGRMKEAIEAYQNLVDNYPNSPLAPTAQLQIATLYRQAAADGDRNHVNVARAQEAYEDYLQRYPNSARAGAARADLAAMKRELVAQQLEVAEYYLTKMKDADAAVFCYQEVASKGSINPAAAARAKARLKELRVTSR
;
A
#
# COMPACT_ATOMS: atom_id res chain seq x y z
N ASP A 1 -22.10 -16.77 12.73
CA ASP A 1 -22.99 -16.15 11.76
C ASP A 1 -24.03 -17.15 11.28
N GLN A 2 -25.32 -16.87 11.51
CA GLN A 2 -26.41 -17.80 11.16
C GLN A 2 -26.60 -17.91 9.65
N TYR A 3 -26.35 -16.83 8.91
CA TYR A 3 -26.40 -16.84 7.44
C TYR A 3 -25.33 -17.75 6.85
N GLN A 4 -24.09 -17.72 7.37
CA GLN A 4 -23.04 -18.62 6.92
C GLN A 4 -23.42 -20.09 7.17
N LYS A 5 -23.97 -20.42 8.34
CA LYS A 5 -24.44 -21.78 8.63
C LYS A 5 -25.52 -22.26 7.65
N LEU A 6 -26.43 -21.37 7.24
CA LEU A 6 -27.46 -21.70 6.25
C LEU A 6 -26.82 -21.92 4.87
N ILE A 7 -25.90 -21.06 4.46
CA ILE A 7 -25.20 -21.17 3.18
C ILE A 7 -24.42 -22.50 3.11
N ASP A 8 -23.68 -22.85 4.17
CA ASP A 8 -22.84 -24.04 4.20
C ASP A 8 -23.64 -25.34 4.27
N ARG A 9 -24.71 -25.35 5.06
CA ARG A 9 -25.45 -26.59 5.36
C ARG A 9 -26.67 -26.84 4.47
N HIS A 10 -27.20 -25.80 3.85
CA HIS A 10 -28.45 -25.85 3.08
C HIS A 10 -28.35 -25.07 1.77
N PRO A 11 -27.42 -25.44 0.86
CA PRO A 11 -27.22 -24.73 -0.41
C PRO A 11 -28.46 -24.79 -1.32
N ASP A 12 -29.29 -25.84 -1.19
CA ASP A 12 -30.55 -26.01 -1.96
C ASP A 12 -31.76 -25.31 -1.34
N SER A 13 -31.57 -24.61 -0.22
CA SER A 13 -32.65 -23.89 0.44
C SER A 13 -33.19 -22.74 -0.42
N PRO A 14 -34.50 -22.55 -0.50
CA PRO A 14 -35.07 -21.37 -1.17
C PRO A 14 -34.61 -20.05 -0.53
N LEU A 15 -34.12 -20.08 0.71
CA LEU A 15 -33.58 -18.94 1.44
C LEU A 15 -32.09 -18.68 1.15
N TYR A 16 -31.40 -19.54 0.39
CA TYR A 16 -29.97 -19.43 0.11
C TYR A 16 -29.57 -18.06 -0.47
N ARG A 17 -30.28 -17.61 -1.53
CA ARG A 17 -30.01 -16.32 -2.16
C ARG A 17 -30.29 -15.15 -1.20
N GLN A 18 -31.31 -15.26 -0.38
CA GLN A 18 -31.63 -14.24 0.61
C GLN A 18 -30.56 -14.16 1.70
N ALA A 19 -30.07 -15.32 2.17
CA ALA A 19 -28.98 -15.38 3.16
C ALA A 19 -27.70 -14.72 2.63
N MET A 20 -27.31 -15.01 1.38
CA MET A 20 -26.17 -14.38 0.72
C MET A 20 -26.34 -12.85 0.61
N SER A 21 -27.51 -12.36 0.23
CA SER A 21 -27.79 -10.93 0.14
C SER A 21 -27.69 -10.26 1.51
N ARG A 22 -28.28 -10.85 2.54
CA ARG A 22 -28.23 -10.32 3.90
C ARG A 22 -26.83 -10.36 4.49
N GLN A 23 -26.08 -11.42 4.28
CA GLN A 23 -24.68 -11.50 4.69
C GLN A 23 -23.84 -10.37 4.06
N LYS A 24 -24.01 -10.14 2.75
CA LYS A 24 -23.36 -9.03 2.05
C LYS A 24 -23.74 -7.68 2.67
N GLU A 25 -25.04 -7.38 2.82
CA GLU A 25 -25.53 -6.13 3.41
C GLU A 25 -24.91 -5.89 4.79
N MET A 26 -24.88 -6.93 5.63
CA MET A 26 -24.27 -6.84 6.96
C MET A 26 -22.77 -6.59 6.91
N ALA A 27 -22.03 -7.31 6.05
CA ALA A 27 -20.59 -7.16 5.94
C ALA A 27 -20.19 -5.74 5.48
N PHE A 28 -20.85 -5.24 4.44
CA PHE A 28 -20.58 -3.89 3.91
C PHE A 28 -21.05 -2.80 4.87
N GLY A 29 -22.22 -2.97 5.49
CA GLY A 29 -22.76 -2.02 6.48
C GLY A 29 -21.88 -1.94 7.74
N ALA A 30 -21.36 -3.07 8.22
CA ALA A 30 -20.43 -3.11 9.35
C ALA A 30 -19.08 -2.45 9.00
N ALA A 31 -18.56 -2.69 7.80
CA ALA A 31 -17.30 -2.09 7.35
C ALA A 31 -17.39 -0.57 7.19
N SER A 32 -18.53 -0.05 6.75
CA SER A 32 -18.79 1.40 6.64
C SER A 32 -19.11 2.08 7.98
N GLY A 33 -19.31 1.30 9.05
CA GLY A 33 -19.76 1.80 10.35
C GLY A 33 -21.24 2.14 10.41
N ALA A 34 -22.01 1.78 9.35
CA ALA A 34 -23.47 1.99 9.33
C ALA A 34 -24.23 1.02 10.25
N LEU A 35 -23.61 -0.13 10.57
CA LEU A 35 -24.16 -1.08 11.53
C LEU A 35 -23.42 -0.95 12.86
N THR A 36 -24.12 -0.49 13.85
CA THR A 36 -23.70 -0.48 15.26
C THR A 36 -24.58 -1.44 16.04
N ASN A 37 -24.00 -2.24 16.93
CA ASN A 37 -24.78 -3.01 17.89
C ASN A 37 -25.35 -2.04 18.94
N ARG A 38 -26.64 -1.74 18.90
CA ARG A 38 -27.32 -1.08 19.99
C ARG A 38 -27.40 -2.03 21.19
N VAL A 39 -26.42 -1.90 22.07
CA VAL A 39 -26.44 -2.59 23.36
C VAL A 39 -26.95 -1.59 24.38
N LEU A 40 -28.15 -1.83 24.91
CA LEU A 40 -28.84 -0.87 25.76
C LEU A 40 -28.99 0.50 25.06
N TRP A 41 -30.18 1.01 24.98
CA TRP A 41 -30.65 2.25 24.32
C TRP A 41 -29.79 3.52 24.52
N MET A 42 -28.63 3.41 25.21
CA MET A 42 -27.72 4.51 25.54
C MET A 42 -26.35 4.43 24.85
N PHE A 43 -25.93 3.27 24.29
CA PHE A 43 -24.56 3.13 23.73
C PHE A 43 -24.57 2.39 22.40
N ASP A 44 -24.03 3.04 21.35
CA ASP A 44 -23.70 2.39 20.08
C ASP A 44 -22.30 1.73 20.19
N VAL A 45 -22.28 0.40 20.29
CA VAL A 45 -21.01 -0.36 20.30
C VAL A 45 -20.65 -0.74 18.86
N ARG A 46 -19.49 -0.31 18.41
CA ARG A 46 -18.95 -0.73 17.12
C ARG A 46 -18.72 -2.24 17.11
N MET A 47 -19.04 -2.87 15.98
CA MET A 47 -18.80 -4.30 15.82
C MET A 47 -17.34 -4.65 15.95
N ASP A 48 -17.03 -5.86 16.46
CA ASP A 48 -15.66 -6.38 16.56
C ASP A 48 -14.99 -6.40 15.18
N PRO A 49 -13.81 -5.80 15.04
CA PRO A 49 -13.08 -5.75 13.79
C PRO A 49 -12.82 -7.14 13.16
N THR A 50 -12.66 -8.17 14.00
CA THR A 50 -12.42 -9.55 13.54
C THR A 50 -13.64 -10.09 12.81
N ASN A 51 -14.84 -9.84 13.34
CA ASN A 51 -16.09 -10.26 12.70
C ASN A 51 -16.28 -9.61 11.33
N VAL A 52 -16.00 -8.32 11.22
CA VAL A 52 -16.13 -7.58 9.94
C VAL A 52 -15.19 -8.16 8.88
N THR A 53 -13.95 -8.46 9.26
CA THR A 53 -12.96 -9.07 8.39
C THR A 53 -13.44 -10.44 7.86
N GLU A 54 -13.91 -11.30 8.74
CA GLU A 54 -14.40 -12.64 8.38
C GLU A 54 -15.66 -12.57 7.51
N TRP A 55 -16.59 -11.68 7.81
CA TRP A 55 -17.79 -11.52 6.99
C TRP A 55 -17.49 -11.05 5.57
N LEU A 56 -16.53 -10.14 5.38
CA LEU A 56 -16.12 -9.71 4.04
C LEU A 56 -15.42 -10.83 3.27
N LYS A 57 -14.62 -11.67 3.95
CA LYS A 57 -14.04 -12.88 3.36
C LYS A 57 -15.14 -13.88 2.94
N HIS A 58 -16.13 -14.13 3.80
CA HIS A 58 -17.25 -15.00 3.46
C HIS A 58 -18.03 -14.51 2.24
N VAL A 59 -18.23 -13.19 2.08
CA VAL A 59 -18.89 -12.63 0.89
C VAL A 59 -18.10 -12.97 -0.38
N ARG A 60 -16.77 -12.93 -0.33
CA ARG A 60 -15.90 -13.36 -1.45
C ARG A 60 -16.00 -14.86 -1.69
N ASP A 61 -15.87 -15.66 -0.63
CA ASP A 61 -15.73 -17.12 -0.72
C ASP A 61 -17.03 -17.79 -1.14
N ASN A 62 -18.18 -17.28 -0.70
CA ASN A 62 -19.49 -17.77 -1.07
C ASN A 62 -19.89 -17.47 -2.52
N ALA A 63 -19.31 -16.41 -3.12
CA ALA A 63 -19.60 -16.04 -4.51
C ALA A 63 -18.34 -15.50 -5.22
N PRO A 64 -17.29 -16.33 -5.41
CA PRO A 64 -15.98 -15.87 -5.87
C PRO A 64 -15.99 -15.30 -7.28
N TYR A 65 -16.96 -15.69 -8.11
CA TYR A 65 -17.10 -15.19 -9.49
C TYR A 65 -18.11 -14.03 -9.63
N ALA A 66 -18.76 -13.65 -8.54
CA ALA A 66 -19.71 -12.54 -8.57
C ALA A 66 -18.98 -11.18 -8.50
N PRO A 67 -19.55 -10.11 -9.09
CA PRO A 67 -18.99 -8.76 -8.99
C PRO A 67 -18.82 -8.26 -7.54
N THR A 68 -19.49 -8.89 -6.59
CA THR A 68 -19.40 -8.59 -5.16
C THR A 68 -18.09 -9.05 -4.53
N ALA A 69 -17.42 -10.08 -5.06
CA ALA A 69 -16.18 -10.59 -4.51
C ALA A 69 -15.03 -9.57 -4.57
N PRO A 70 -14.70 -8.94 -5.71
CA PRO A 70 -13.69 -7.88 -5.73
C PRO A 70 -14.13 -6.65 -4.92
N GLN A 71 -15.43 -6.34 -4.85
CA GLN A 71 -15.93 -5.27 -3.98
C GLN A 71 -15.66 -5.57 -2.51
N ALA A 72 -15.91 -6.79 -2.05
CA ALA A 72 -15.65 -7.21 -0.67
C ALA A 72 -14.16 -7.08 -0.32
N MET A 73 -13.25 -7.49 -1.22
CA MET A 73 -11.81 -7.34 -1.02
C MET A 73 -11.36 -5.88 -0.99
N ASN A 74 -11.91 -5.03 -1.85
CA ASN A 74 -11.63 -3.60 -1.82
C ASN A 74 -12.11 -2.95 -0.51
N VAL A 75 -13.31 -3.27 -0.06
CA VAL A 75 -13.86 -2.78 1.22
C VAL A 75 -13.04 -3.30 2.39
N LEU A 76 -12.60 -4.56 2.36
CA LEU A 76 -11.73 -5.14 3.37
C LEU A 76 -10.39 -4.41 3.45
N GLY A 77 -9.75 -4.16 2.30
CA GLY A 77 -8.52 -3.39 2.24
C GLY A 77 -8.66 -1.99 2.83
N ASN A 78 -9.70 -1.25 2.43
CA ASN A 78 -10.01 0.08 2.98
C ASN A 78 -10.26 0.03 4.49
N TYR A 79 -11.03 -0.95 4.95
CA TYR A 79 -11.39 -1.14 6.36
C TYR A 79 -10.15 -1.40 7.22
N LEU A 80 -9.24 -2.25 6.76
CA LEU A 80 -8.00 -2.59 7.44
C LEU A 80 -6.99 -1.43 7.43
N ALA A 81 -6.84 -0.75 6.29
CA ALA A 81 -5.98 0.42 6.15
C ALA A 81 -6.38 1.55 7.11
N ALA A 82 -7.68 1.84 7.19
CA ALA A 82 -8.22 2.85 8.12
C ALA A 82 -7.96 2.54 9.60
N ARG A 83 -7.62 1.28 9.93
CA ARG A 83 -7.27 0.83 11.29
C ARG A 83 -5.78 0.64 11.52
N GLY A 84 -4.94 1.05 10.58
CA GLY A 84 -3.49 0.88 10.65
C GLY A 84 -3.01 -0.57 10.46
N ARG A 85 -3.90 -1.50 10.09
CA ARG A 85 -3.55 -2.91 9.80
C ARG A 85 -2.98 -3.02 8.39
N MET A 86 -1.87 -2.32 8.14
CA MET A 86 -1.32 -2.10 6.79
C MET A 86 -1.00 -3.40 6.06
N LYS A 87 -0.38 -4.37 6.74
CA LYS A 87 -0.02 -5.66 6.12
C LYS A 87 -1.25 -6.40 5.60
N GLU A 88 -2.28 -6.51 6.41
CA GLU A 88 -3.51 -7.20 6.05
C GLU A 88 -4.32 -6.43 5.00
N ALA A 89 -4.25 -5.10 5.00
CA ALA A 89 -4.83 -4.29 3.95
C ALA A 89 -4.15 -4.55 2.59
N ILE A 90 -2.81 -4.64 2.57
CA ILE A 90 -2.05 -4.99 1.37
C ILE A 90 -2.44 -6.39 0.88
N GLU A 91 -2.55 -7.37 1.77
CA GLU A 91 -2.99 -8.74 1.42
C GLU A 91 -4.40 -8.75 0.79
N ALA A 92 -5.33 -7.97 1.33
CA ALA A 92 -6.69 -7.86 0.78
C ALA A 92 -6.69 -7.23 -0.62
N TYR A 93 -5.93 -6.16 -0.84
CA TYR A 93 -5.79 -5.55 -2.16
C TYR A 93 -5.04 -6.45 -3.13
N GLN A 94 -3.99 -7.16 -2.69
CA GLN A 94 -3.26 -8.12 -3.51
C GLN A 94 -4.19 -9.25 -3.97
N ASN A 95 -5.01 -9.79 -3.06
CA ASN A 95 -6.03 -10.77 -3.41
C ASN A 95 -6.99 -10.28 -4.49
N LEU A 96 -7.40 -8.99 -4.42
CA LEU A 96 -8.23 -8.39 -5.46
C LEU A 96 -7.49 -8.32 -6.80
N VAL A 97 -6.26 -7.85 -6.81
CA VAL A 97 -5.47 -7.67 -8.04
C VAL A 97 -5.17 -9.01 -8.71
N ASP A 98 -4.84 -10.03 -7.92
CA ASP A 98 -4.43 -11.34 -8.44
C ASP A 98 -5.61 -12.17 -8.93
N ASN A 99 -6.70 -12.20 -8.16
CA ASN A 99 -7.85 -13.04 -8.49
C ASN A 99 -8.89 -12.34 -9.37
N TYR A 100 -8.88 -10.99 -9.42
CA TYR A 100 -9.86 -10.20 -10.19
C TYR A 100 -9.17 -9.11 -11.05
N PRO A 101 -8.16 -9.45 -11.88
CA PRO A 101 -7.38 -8.47 -12.63
C PRO A 101 -8.22 -7.62 -13.61
N ASN A 102 -9.34 -8.17 -14.08
CA ASN A 102 -10.27 -7.48 -14.97
C ASN A 102 -11.32 -6.63 -14.23
N SER A 103 -11.29 -6.61 -12.91
CA SER A 103 -12.18 -5.76 -12.11
C SER A 103 -11.84 -4.28 -12.31
N PRO A 104 -12.83 -3.38 -12.45
CA PRO A 104 -12.58 -1.94 -12.48
C PRO A 104 -11.96 -1.41 -11.19
N LEU A 105 -11.95 -2.20 -10.13
CA LEU A 105 -11.31 -1.87 -8.84
C LEU A 105 -9.82 -2.26 -8.79
N ALA A 106 -9.35 -3.16 -9.67
CA ALA A 106 -7.97 -3.64 -9.65
C ALA A 106 -6.92 -2.51 -9.80
N PRO A 107 -7.09 -1.52 -10.70
CA PRO A 107 -6.15 -0.40 -10.78
C PRO A 107 -6.08 0.41 -9.48
N THR A 108 -7.22 0.63 -8.84
CA THR A 108 -7.25 1.36 -7.57
C THR A 108 -6.60 0.56 -6.45
N ALA A 109 -6.87 -0.74 -6.36
CA ALA A 109 -6.26 -1.63 -5.37
C ALA A 109 -4.74 -1.70 -5.52
N GLN A 110 -4.22 -1.84 -6.74
CA GLN A 110 -2.77 -1.83 -7.02
C GLN A 110 -2.11 -0.52 -6.57
N LEU A 111 -2.75 0.62 -6.82
CA LEU A 111 -2.24 1.91 -6.37
C LEU A 111 -2.28 2.06 -4.84
N GLN A 112 -3.30 1.49 -4.17
CA GLN A 112 -3.37 1.46 -2.71
C GLN A 112 -2.24 0.65 -2.09
N ILE A 113 -1.85 -0.47 -2.70
CA ILE A 113 -0.68 -1.26 -2.27
C ILE A 113 0.57 -0.40 -2.26
N ALA A 114 0.85 0.31 -3.37
CA ALA A 114 2.00 1.21 -3.47
C ALA A 114 1.97 2.32 -2.42
N THR A 115 0.79 2.92 -2.20
CA THR A 115 0.59 3.99 -1.21
C THR A 115 0.83 3.49 0.21
N LEU A 116 0.34 2.29 0.56
CA LEU A 116 0.54 1.70 1.89
C LEU A 116 2.00 1.34 2.15
N TYR A 117 2.73 0.80 1.16
CA TYR A 117 4.17 0.58 1.31
C TYR A 117 4.94 1.89 1.49
N ARG A 118 4.57 2.95 0.75
CA ARG A 118 5.16 4.28 0.91
C ARG A 118 4.90 4.84 2.32
N GLN A 119 3.69 4.69 2.83
CA GLN A 119 3.34 5.10 4.19
C GLN A 119 4.13 4.30 5.23
N ALA A 120 4.19 2.98 5.10
CA ALA A 120 4.98 2.12 5.99
C ALA A 120 6.48 2.44 5.95
N ALA A 121 6.99 2.95 4.83
CA ALA A 121 8.38 3.42 4.73
C ALA A 121 8.61 4.75 5.46
N ALA A 122 7.59 5.61 5.53
CA ALA A 122 7.64 6.89 6.23
C ALA A 122 7.48 6.74 7.75
N ASP A 123 6.60 5.83 8.19
CA ASP A 123 6.25 5.62 9.61
C ASP A 123 7.28 4.77 10.38
N GLY A 124 8.09 3.97 9.69
CA GLY A 124 9.15 3.13 10.29
C GLY A 124 10.52 3.80 10.21
N ASP A 125 11.53 3.18 10.85
CA ASP A 125 12.94 3.61 10.84
C ASP A 125 13.56 3.59 9.41
N ARG A 126 12.97 4.33 8.47
CA ARG A 126 13.36 4.41 7.04
C ARG A 126 13.66 3.03 6.46
N ASN A 127 12.75 2.08 6.70
CA ASN A 127 12.92 0.69 6.32
C ASN A 127 13.09 0.56 4.80
N HIS A 128 14.33 0.40 4.35
CA HIS A 128 14.70 0.26 2.93
C HIS A 128 13.88 -0.80 2.20
N VAL A 129 13.41 -1.83 2.90
CA VAL A 129 12.56 -2.88 2.33
C VAL A 129 11.20 -2.32 1.91
N ASN A 130 10.58 -1.49 2.74
CA ASN A 130 9.29 -0.88 2.40
C ASN A 130 9.43 0.17 1.30
N VAL A 131 10.55 0.90 1.26
CA VAL A 131 10.86 1.84 0.17
C VAL A 131 10.98 1.09 -1.16
N ALA A 132 11.73 0.00 -1.20
CA ALA A 132 11.89 -0.83 -2.39
C ALA A 132 10.55 -1.42 -2.86
N ARG A 133 9.75 -1.96 -1.93
CA ARG A 133 8.40 -2.48 -2.24
C ARG A 133 7.46 -1.40 -2.75
N ALA A 134 7.53 -0.19 -2.20
CA ALA A 134 6.72 0.92 -2.70
C ALA A 134 7.10 1.29 -4.14
N GLN A 135 8.41 1.37 -4.46
CA GLN A 135 8.87 1.63 -5.81
C GLN A 135 8.38 0.56 -6.78
N GLU A 136 8.61 -0.72 -6.47
CA GLU A 136 8.16 -1.85 -7.26
C GLU A 136 6.64 -1.80 -7.50
N ALA A 137 5.85 -1.56 -6.46
CA ALA A 137 4.40 -1.50 -6.57
C ALA A 137 3.90 -0.32 -7.44
N TYR A 138 4.58 0.86 -7.39
CA TYR A 138 4.30 1.97 -8.31
C TYR A 138 4.69 1.64 -9.75
N GLU A 139 5.83 0.99 -9.97
CA GLU A 139 6.30 0.57 -11.30
C GLU A 139 5.35 -0.45 -11.91
N ASP A 140 4.94 -1.46 -11.14
CA ASP A 140 3.93 -2.45 -11.54
C ASP A 140 2.59 -1.79 -11.90
N TYR A 141 2.14 -0.84 -11.08
CA TYR A 141 0.93 -0.09 -11.39
C TYR A 141 1.03 0.65 -12.71
N LEU A 142 2.13 1.34 -12.95
CA LEU A 142 2.35 2.13 -14.17
C LEU A 142 2.53 1.24 -15.41
N GLN A 143 3.08 0.05 -15.23
CA GLN A 143 3.22 -0.95 -16.30
C GLN A 143 1.86 -1.55 -16.69
N ARG A 144 1.06 -1.94 -15.69
CA ARG A 144 -0.24 -2.58 -15.93
C ARG A 144 -1.32 -1.59 -16.37
N TYR A 145 -1.26 -0.35 -15.87
CA TYR A 145 -2.32 0.66 -16.06
C TYR A 145 -1.77 2.02 -16.55
N PRO A 146 -1.00 2.05 -17.66
CA PRO A 146 -0.29 3.26 -18.12
C PRO A 146 -1.21 4.43 -18.47
N ASN A 147 -2.45 4.12 -18.86
CA ASN A 147 -3.48 5.09 -19.28
C ASN A 147 -4.56 5.35 -18.22
N SER A 148 -4.35 4.86 -17.00
CA SER A 148 -5.26 5.14 -15.89
C SER A 148 -5.31 6.64 -15.59
N ALA A 149 -6.46 7.14 -15.16
CA ALA A 149 -6.63 8.53 -14.73
C ALA A 149 -5.65 8.93 -13.59
N ARG A 150 -5.15 7.97 -12.82
CA ARG A 150 -4.18 8.18 -11.73
C ARG A 150 -2.72 7.93 -12.14
N ALA A 151 -2.44 7.50 -13.37
CA ALA A 151 -1.08 7.20 -13.82
C ALA A 151 -0.15 8.42 -13.73
N GLY A 152 -0.64 9.62 -14.02
CA GLY A 152 0.10 10.86 -13.86
C GLY A 152 0.53 11.12 -12.42
N ALA A 153 -0.38 10.99 -11.47
CA ALA A 153 -0.09 11.14 -10.05
C ALA A 153 0.88 10.06 -9.54
N ALA A 154 0.69 8.81 -9.94
CA ALA A 154 1.58 7.71 -9.58
C ALA A 154 3.02 7.93 -10.09
N ARG A 155 3.20 8.46 -11.32
CA ARG A 155 4.52 8.85 -11.84
C ARG A 155 5.17 9.95 -11.01
N ALA A 156 4.38 10.94 -10.59
CA ALA A 156 4.87 12.04 -9.76
C ALA A 156 5.30 11.55 -8.38
N ASP A 157 4.52 10.67 -7.75
CA ASP A 157 4.84 10.05 -6.46
C ASP A 157 6.11 9.20 -6.55
N LEU A 158 6.24 8.35 -7.55
CA LEU A 158 7.43 7.53 -7.79
C LEU A 158 8.67 8.41 -8.02
N ALA A 159 8.54 9.48 -8.81
CA ALA A 159 9.63 10.43 -9.07
C ALA A 159 10.04 11.18 -7.79
N ALA A 160 9.08 11.55 -6.95
CA ALA A 160 9.34 12.18 -5.65
C ALA A 160 10.09 11.24 -4.72
N MET A 161 9.67 9.97 -4.61
CA MET A 161 10.37 8.94 -3.83
C MET A 161 11.82 8.74 -4.33
N LYS A 162 12.02 8.60 -5.64
CA LYS A 162 13.38 8.45 -6.21
C LYS A 162 14.26 9.66 -5.91
N ARG A 163 13.71 10.87 -5.96
CA ARG A 163 14.45 12.10 -5.59
C ARG A 163 14.84 12.12 -4.12
N GLU A 164 13.92 11.73 -3.24
CA GLU A 164 14.16 11.66 -1.81
C GLU A 164 15.26 10.65 -1.48
N LEU A 165 15.26 9.48 -2.09
CA LEU A 165 16.32 8.47 -1.91
C LEU A 165 17.68 9.00 -2.31
N VAL A 166 17.78 9.74 -3.41
CA VAL A 166 19.06 10.35 -3.83
C VAL A 166 19.50 11.43 -2.85
N ALA A 167 18.57 12.21 -2.27
CA ALA A 167 18.89 13.17 -1.25
C ALA A 167 19.42 12.50 0.04
N GLN A 168 18.80 11.42 0.48
CA GLN A 168 19.27 10.61 1.63
C GLN A 168 20.67 10.01 1.36
N GLN A 169 20.95 9.54 0.14
CA GLN A 169 22.28 9.06 -0.22
C GLN A 169 23.33 10.17 -0.13
N LEU A 170 22.98 11.40 -0.46
CA LEU A 170 23.88 12.54 -0.25
C LEU A 170 24.16 12.79 1.23
N GLU A 171 23.14 12.69 2.10
CA GLU A 171 23.34 12.81 3.56
C GLU A 171 24.26 11.70 4.10
N VAL A 172 24.14 10.48 3.58
CA VAL A 172 25.06 9.37 3.93
C VAL A 172 26.49 9.69 3.51
N ALA A 173 26.71 10.25 2.32
CA ALA A 173 28.03 10.68 1.88
C ALA A 173 28.63 11.77 2.79
N GLU A 174 27.82 12.77 3.15
CA GLU A 174 28.23 13.82 4.12
C GLU A 174 28.53 13.23 5.51
N TYR A 175 27.79 12.23 5.97
CA TYR A 175 28.04 11.53 7.23
C TYR A 175 29.39 10.81 7.25
N TYR A 176 29.72 10.05 6.18
CA TYR A 176 31.03 9.41 6.06
C TYR A 176 32.17 10.45 6.08
N LEU A 177 32.03 11.55 5.39
CA LEU A 177 33.03 12.60 5.37
C LEU A 177 33.21 13.30 6.73
N THR A 178 32.09 13.69 7.35
CA THR A 178 32.13 14.62 8.50
C THR A 178 32.21 13.90 9.84
N LYS A 179 31.51 12.78 10.00
CA LYS A 179 31.42 12.03 11.28
C LYS A 179 32.37 10.85 11.33
N MET A 180 32.39 10.03 10.30
CA MET A 180 33.27 8.85 10.26
C MET A 180 34.70 9.20 9.88
N LYS A 181 34.94 10.36 9.26
CA LYS A 181 36.25 10.80 8.74
C LYS A 181 36.81 9.85 7.68
N ASP A 182 35.94 9.11 7.01
CA ASP A 182 36.28 8.16 5.96
C ASP A 182 36.08 8.86 4.61
N ALA A 183 37.16 9.40 4.07
CA ALA A 183 37.15 10.13 2.81
C ALA A 183 36.92 9.21 1.61
N ASP A 184 37.39 7.96 1.65
CA ASP A 184 37.25 7.01 0.55
C ASP A 184 35.81 6.54 0.42
N ALA A 185 35.18 6.16 1.52
CA ALA A 185 33.75 5.85 1.55
C ALA A 185 32.89 7.03 1.11
N ALA A 186 33.21 8.24 1.57
CA ALA A 186 32.51 9.46 1.18
C ALA A 186 32.63 9.72 -0.34
N VAL A 187 33.84 9.58 -0.91
CA VAL A 187 34.05 9.74 -2.36
C VAL A 187 33.23 8.75 -3.15
N PHE A 188 33.19 7.48 -2.74
CA PHE A 188 32.36 6.47 -3.38
C PHE A 188 30.87 6.86 -3.37
N CYS A 189 30.34 7.23 -2.19
CA CYS A 189 28.94 7.67 -2.06
C CYS A 189 28.63 8.93 -2.88
N TYR A 190 29.54 9.93 -2.90
CA TYR A 190 29.36 11.12 -3.74
C TYR A 190 29.37 10.79 -5.24
N GLN A 191 30.19 9.85 -5.70
CA GLN A 191 30.19 9.41 -7.11
C GLN A 191 28.86 8.78 -7.50
N GLU A 192 28.31 7.94 -6.63
CA GLU A 192 26.96 7.35 -6.79
C GLU A 192 25.89 8.43 -6.94
N VAL A 193 25.85 9.42 -6.04
CA VAL A 193 24.88 10.52 -6.09
C VAL A 193 25.09 11.39 -7.35
N ALA A 194 26.35 11.69 -7.70
CA ALA A 194 26.70 12.49 -8.87
C ALA A 194 26.23 11.88 -10.20
N SER A 195 26.14 10.54 -10.28
CA SER A 195 25.64 9.80 -11.44
C SER A 195 24.12 9.93 -11.61
N LYS A 196 23.36 10.26 -10.53
CA LYS A 196 21.90 10.33 -10.50
C LYS A 196 21.33 11.72 -10.82
N GLY A 197 22.02 12.47 -11.66
CA GLY A 197 21.63 13.85 -12.03
C GLY A 197 20.28 13.98 -12.73
N SER A 198 19.84 12.95 -13.46
CA SER A 198 18.49 12.89 -14.07
C SER A 198 17.36 12.72 -13.05
N ILE A 199 17.65 12.15 -11.88
CA ILE A 199 16.68 11.90 -10.81
C ILE A 199 16.61 13.10 -9.85
N ASN A 200 17.78 13.54 -9.35
CA ASN A 200 17.89 14.69 -8.45
C ASN A 200 19.08 15.58 -8.87
N PRO A 201 18.83 16.58 -9.74
CA PRO A 201 19.89 17.47 -10.23
C PRO A 201 20.60 18.24 -9.13
N ALA A 202 19.86 18.69 -8.10
CA ALA A 202 20.39 19.46 -7.00
C ALA A 202 21.38 18.64 -6.13
N ALA A 203 20.98 17.43 -5.74
CA ALA A 203 21.85 16.52 -4.99
C ALA A 203 23.10 16.15 -5.80
N ALA A 204 22.93 15.84 -7.08
CA ALA A 204 24.06 15.49 -7.95
C ALA A 204 25.04 16.68 -8.15
N ALA A 205 24.56 17.92 -8.26
CA ALA A 205 25.41 19.10 -8.35
C ALA A 205 26.22 19.28 -7.04
N ARG A 206 25.60 19.14 -5.88
CA ARG A 206 26.30 19.20 -4.57
C ARG A 206 27.36 18.08 -4.45
N ALA A 207 27.03 16.86 -4.81
CA ALA A 207 27.99 15.76 -4.81
C ALA A 207 29.19 16.02 -5.71
N LYS A 208 28.98 16.55 -6.91
CA LYS A 208 30.07 16.95 -7.84
C LYS A 208 30.94 18.04 -7.24
N ALA A 209 30.38 19.03 -6.56
CA ALA A 209 31.14 20.08 -5.88
C ALA A 209 32.04 19.48 -4.77
N ARG A 210 31.49 18.60 -3.94
CA ARG A 210 32.24 17.90 -2.88
C ARG A 210 33.38 17.05 -3.42
N LEU A 211 33.14 16.31 -4.50
CA LEU A 211 34.18 15.54 -5.17
C LEU A 211 35.32 16.41 -5.71
N LYS A 212 35.02 17.64 -6.18
CA LYS A 212 36.02 18.59 -6.62
C LYS A 212 36.86 19.09 -5.44
N GLU A 213 36.23 19.44 -4.33
CA GLU A 213 36.91 19.88 -3.10
C GLU A 213 37.88 18.81 -2.57
N LEU A 214 37.41 17.56 -2.48
CA LEU A 214 38.21 16.43 -1.99
C LEU A 214 39.42 16.13 -2.87
N ARG A 215 39.30 16.27 -4.18
CA ARG A 215 40.43 16.11 -5.12
C ARG A 215 41.50 17.22 -5.01
N VAL A 216 41.11 18.39 -4.56
CA VAL A 216 42.07 19.51 -4.34
C VAL A 216 42.81 19.32 -3.01
N THR A 217 42.19 18.77 -1.99
CA THR A 217 42.80 18.52 -0.67
C THR A 217 43.71 17.29 -0.63
N SER A 218 43.58 16.38 -1.60
CA SER A 218 44.42 15.16 -1.72
C SER A 218 45.66 15.32 -2.61
N ARG A 219 45.92 16.52 -3.09
CA ARG A 219 47.16 16.94 -3.80
C ARG A 219 48.03 17.82 -2.89
#